data_a4377163499fa9cda9c230840bb45834
#
_entry.id   a4377163499fa9cda9c230840bb45834
#
_cell.length_a   1.000
_cell.length_b   1.000
_cell.length_c   1.000
_cell.angle_alpha   90.00
_cell.angle_beta   90.00
_cell.angle_gamma   90.00
#
_symmetry.space_group_name_H-M   'P 1'
#
loop_
_entity.id
_entity.type
_entity.pdbx_description
1 polymer ?
#
loop_
_entity_poly.entity_id
_entity_poly.type
_entity_poly.pdbx_seq_one_letter_code
_entity_poly.pdbx_strand_id
1 'polypeptide(L)'
;MGKANIIVVGGGIAGAMTALSLQRRGEKVTLIDRWEPGHARAASSDYNRVIRAISGRDEFYTRWARQSRQMWLELQAESGQNLMYECGALILATAGHCDWEDATSETFDRVGVPY
;
A
#
# COMPACT_ATOMS: atom_id res chain seq x y z
N MET A 1 27.83 -6.02 13.66
CA MET A 1 27.14 -4.77 14.07
C MET A 1 26.03 -5.16 15.04
N GLY A 2 25.92 -4.49 16.19
CA GLY A 2 24.82 -4.74 17.14
C GLY A 2 23.48 -4.38 16.51
N LYS A 3 22.42 -5.14 16.83
CA LYS A 3 21.05 -4.82 16.40
C LYS A 3 20.61 -3.51 17.03
N ALA A 4 20.06 -2.60 16.25
CA ALA A 4 19.52 -1.35 16.76
C ALA A 4 18.23 -1.62 17.60
N ASN A 5 18.02 -0.86 18.65
CA ASN A 5 16.72 -0.78 19.32
C ASN A 5 15.94 0.36 18.66
N ILE A 6 14.91 0.03 17.91
CA ILE A 6 14.13 1.00 17.15
C ILE A 6 12.77 1.18 17.78
N ILE A 7 12.36 2.42 17.97
CA ILE A 7 11.00 2.76 18.44
C ILE A 7 10.24 3.35 17.26
N VAL A 8 9.11 2.76 16.93
CA VAL A 8 8.15 3.27 15.95
C VAL A 8 6.97 3.87 16.71
N VAL A 9 6.67 5.13 16.47
CA VAL A 9 5.55 5.82 17.12
C VAL A 9 4.41 5.99 16.14
N GLY A 10 3.26 5.43 16.48
CA GLY A 10 2.06 5.38 15.66
C GLY A 10 1.81 3.98 15.07
N GLY A 11 0.73 3.31 15.50
CA GLY A 11 0.32 1.96 15.09
C GLY A 11 -0.68 1.93 13.94
N GLY A 12 -0.83 3.03 13.20
CA GLY A 12 -1.55 3.01 11.92
C GLY A 12 -0.83 2.17 10.86
N ILE A 13 -1.39 2.06 9.66
CA ILE A 13 -0.83 1.19 8.59
C ILE A 13 0.65 1.48 8.32
N ALA A 14 1.05 2.73 8.25
CA ALA A 14 2.43 3.11 7.98
C ALA A 14 3.39 2.64 9.09
N GLY A 15 3.04 2.88 10.36
CA GLY A 15 3.88 2.46 11.48
C GLY A 15 3.91 0.95 11.66
N ALA A 16 2.76 0.28 11.52
CA ALA A 16 2.68 -1.18 11.60
C ALA A 16 3.53 -1.85 10.51
N MET A 17 3.44 -1.41 9.26
CA MET A 17 4.24 -1.95 8.16
C MET A 17 5.72 -1.61 8.29
N THR A 18 6.07 -0.44 8.83
CA THR A 18 7.45 -0.07 9.14
C THR A 18 8.02 -1.00 10.21
N ALA A 19 7.28 -1.20 11.30
CA ALA A 19 7.71 -2.09 12.40
C ALA A 19 7.89 -3.53 11.91
N LEU A 20 6.94 -4.05 11.13
CA LEU A 20 7.03 -5.38 10.54
C LEU A 20 8.24 -5.53 9.62
N SER A 21 8.47 -4.54 8.76
CA SER A 21 9.60 -4.57 7.80
C SER A 21 10.94 -4.54 8.52
N LEU A 22 11.07 -3.76 9.59
CA LEU A 22 12.28 -3.71 10.42
C LEU A 22 12.48 -5.02 11.18
N GLN A 23 11.42 -5.59 11.74
CA GLN A 23 11.48 -6.87 12.43
C GLN A 23 11.93 -8.01 11.49
N ARG A 24 11.40 -8.03 10.25
CA ARG A 24 11.84 -9.00 9.22
C ARG A 24 13.30 -8.86 8.84
N ARG A 25 13.88 -7.68 9.00
CA ARG A 25 15.34 -7.44 8.85
C ARG A 25 16.14 -7.86 10.09
N GLY A 26 15.46 -8.34 11.12
CA GLY A 26 16.08 -8.81 12.36
C GLY A 26 16.38 -7.71 13.37
N GLU A 27 15.83 -6.50 13.20
CA GLU A 27 15.97 -5.42 14.16
C GLU A 27 15.06 -5.66 15.37
N LYS A 28 15.45 -5.11 16.53
CA LYS A 28 14.60 -5.09 17.72
C LYS A 28 13.69 -3.86 17.66
N VAL A 29 12.39 -4.08 17.48
CA VAL A 29 11.42 -3.00 17.28
C VAL A 29 10.41 -2.96 18.41
N THR A 30 10.13 -1.75 18.90
CA THR A 30 9.03 -1.45 19.80
C THR A 30 8.06 -0.50 19.09
N LEU A 31 6.83 -0.95 18.87
CA LEU A 31 5.76 -0.12 18.33
C LEU A 31 4.95 0.48 19.46
N ILE A 32 4.80 1.79 19.46
CA ILE A 32 4.06 2.54 20.48
C ILE A 32 2.91 3.27 19.81
N ASP A 33 1.71 3.09 20.31
CA ASP A 33 0.55 3.86 19.93
C ASP A 33 -0.25 4.28 21.17
N ARG A 34 -1.09 5.27 21.02
CA ARG A 34 -2.02 5.71 22.06
C ARG A 34 -3.21 4.74 22.20
N TRP A 35 -3.54 4.02 21.14
CA TRP A 35 -4.72 3.19 21.00
C TRP A 35 -4.33 1.79 20.52
N GLU A 36 -5.21 0.83 20.70
CA GLU A 36 -5.07 -0.50 20.14
C GLU A 36 -4.99 -0.48 18.59
N PRO A 37 -4.30 -1.45 17.98
CA PRO A 37 -4.25 -1.55 16.52
C PRO A 37 -5.64 -1.61 15.89
N GLY A 38 -5.83 -0.89 14.78
CA GLY A 38 -7.12 -0.83 14.09
C GLY A 38 -8.15 0.14 14.70
N HIS A 39 -7.72 0.98 15.66
CA HIS A 39 -8.61 1.95 16.28
C HIS A 39 -9.23 2.92 15.25
N ALA A 40 -10.51 3.25 15.41
CA ALA A 40 -11.31 4.07 14.48
C ALA A 40 -10.75 5.49 14.21
N ARG A 41 -9.83 5.98 15.05
CA ARG A 41 -9.13 7.27 14.84
C ARG A 41 -7.89 7.19 13.96
N ALA A 42 -7.45 5.98 13.60
CA ALA A 42 -6.36 5.85 12.63
C ALA A 42 -6.87 6.26 11.23
N ALA A 43 -6.08 7.05 10.50
CA ALA A 43 -6.46 7.52 9.16
C ALA A 43 -6.72 6.38 8.16
N SER A 44 -6.14 5.21 8.42
CA SER A 44 -6.33 3.98 7.63
C SER A 44 -7.46 3.08 8.16
N SER A 45 -8.10 3.43 9.26
CA SER A 45 -9.17 2.61 9.83
C SER A 45 -10.48 2.86 9.10
N ASP A 46 -11.01 1.82 8.47
CA ASP A 46 -12.29 1.81 7.79
C ASP A 46 -12.67 0.36 7.48
N TYR A 47 -13.88 0.11 6.98
CA TYR A 47 -14.33 -1.22 6.54
C TYR A 47 -13.48 -1.78 5.39
N ASN A 48 -13.02 -0.92 4.50
CA ASN A 48 -12.13 -1.28 3.40
C ASN A 48 -11.18 -0.14 3.04
N ARG A 49 -10.16 -0.47 2.26
CA ARG A 49 -9.23 0.47 1.65
C ARG A 49 -8.91 0.02 0.24
N VAL A 50 -8.61 0.97 -0.63
CA VAL A 50 -8.27 0.69 -2.02
C VAL A 50 -6.77 0.90 -2.23
N ILE A 51 -6.12 -0.07 -2.84
CA ILE A 51 -4.80 0.06 -3.44
C ILE A 51 -5.02 0.13 -4.95
N ARG A 52 -4.56 1.21 -5.58
CA ARG A 52 -4.74 1.42 -7.01
C ARG A 52 -3.43 1.84 -7.66
N ALA A 53 -3.12 1.29 -8.82
CA ALA A 53 -1.95 1.67 -9.62
C ALA A 53 -2.18 2.91 -10.49
N ILE A 54 -3.42 3.36 -10.58
CA ILE A 54 -3.87 4.46 -11.43
C ILE A 54 -3.41 5.79 -10.83
N SER A 55 -2.42 6.46 -11.44
CA SER A 55 -1.79 7.67 -10.92
C SER A 55 -1.47 8.71 -12.01
N GLY A 56 -2.18 8.70 -13.14
CA GLY A 56 -1.90 9.59 -14.25
C GLY A 56 -0.45 9.42 -14.76
N ARG A 57 0.29 10.51 -14.86
CA ARG A 57 1.70 10.52 -15.30
C ARG A 57 2.71 10.10 -14.24
N ASP A 58 2.26 9.85 -13.01
CA ASP A 58 3.17 9.58 -11.90
C ASP A 58 3.56 8.10 -11.83
N GLU A 59 4.64 7.75 -12.52
CA GLU A 59 5.20 6.39 -12.51
C GLU A 59 5.65 5.94 -11.12
N PHE A 60 6.10 6.85 -10.27
CA PHE A 60 6.59 6.52 -8.94
C PHE A 60 5.48 5.91 -8.09
N TYR A 61 4.30 6.56 -8.04
CA TYR A 61 3.17 6.01 -7.31
C TYR A 61 2.60 4.75 -7.96
N THR A 62 2.60 4.66 -9.28
CA THR A 62 2.20 3.44 -9.99
C THR A 62 3.08 2.25 -9.60
N ARG A 63 4.41 2.42 -9.61
CA ARG A 63 5.37 1.39 -9.19
C ARG A 63 5.22 1.03 -7.71
N TRP A 64 5.03 2.01 -6.85
CA TRP A 64 4.82 1.79 -5.42
C TRP A 64 3.52 1.06 -5.11
N ALA A 65 2.44 1.38 -5.79
CA ALA A 65 1.18 0.67 -5.64
C ALA A 65 1.31 -0.81 -6.04
N ARG A 66 2.05 -1.11 -7.12
CA ARG A 66 2.34 -2.49 -7.51
C ARG A 66 3.17 -3.23 -6.45
N GLN A 67 4.21 -2.59 -5.94
CA GLN A 67 5.01 -3.17 -4.87
C GLN A 67 4.17 -3.39 -3.60
N SER A 68 3.34 -2.42 -3.24
CA SER A 68 2.43 -2.53 -2.10
C SER A 68 1.44 -3.69 -2.27
N ARG A 69 0.87 -3.85 -3.47
CA ARG A 69 -0.01 -4.99 -3.78
C ARG A 69 0.71 -6.32 -3.54
N GLN A 70 1.94 -6.47 -4.02
CA GLN A 70 2.72 -7.67 -3.81
C GLN A 70 2.94 -7.96 -2.32
N MET A 71 3.30 -6.94 -1.54
CA MET A 71 3.50 -7.07 -0.09
C MET A 71 2.22 -7.47 0.65
N TRP A 72 1.05 -7.00 0.20
CA TRP A 72 -0.24 -7.40 0.75
C TRP A 72 -0.57 -8.85 0.45
N LEU A 73 -0.30 -9.34 -0.77
CA LEU A 73 -0.50 -10.74 -1.14
C LEU A 73 0.42 -11.68 -0.34
N GLU A 74 1.67 -11.27 -0.12
CA GLU A 74 2.60 -11.99 0.75
C GLU A 74 2.09 -12.06 2.20
N LEU A 75 1.64 -10.94 2.75
CA LEU A 75 1.07 -10.89 4.09
C LEU A 75 -0.21 -11.74 4.21
N GLN A 76 -1.06 -11.73 3.19
CA GLN A 76 -2.23 -12.60 3.09
C GLN A 76 -1.82 -14.08 3.14
N ALA A 77 -0.83 -14.48 2.35
CA ALA A 77 -0.33 -15.85 2.33
C ALA A 77 0.27 -16.26 3.68
N GLU A 78 1.04 -15.38 4.32
CA GLU A 78 1.65 -15.64 5.63
C GLU A 78 0.62 -15.73 6.75
N SER A 79 -0.39 -14.87 6.74
CA SER A 79 -1.40 -14.81 7.81
C SER A 79 -2.52 -15.85 7.67
N GLY A 80 -2.70 -16.41 6.48
CA GLY A 80 -3.85 -17.24 6.14
C GLY A 80 -5.19 -16.47 6.15
N GLN A 81 -5.15 -15.14 6.23
CA GLN A 81 -6.33 -14.27 6.22
C GLN A 81 -6.58 -13.74 4.82
N ASN A 82 -7.82 -13.58 4.43
CA ASN A 82 -8.15 -12.91 3.17
C ASN A 82 -8.11 -11.39 3.37
N LEU A 83 -6.98 -10.78 3.06
CA LEU A 83 -6.70 -9.36 3.31
C LEU A 83 -6.92 -8.48 2.09
N MET A 84 -6.88 -9.06 0.89
CA MET A 84 -6.93 -8.31 -0.37
C MET A 84 -7.80 -9.01 -1.39
N TYR A 85 -8.73 -8.25 -1.98
CA TYR A 85 -9.57 -8.68 -3.09
C TYR A 85 -9.18 -7.93 -4.36
N GLU A 86 -8.79 -8.64 -5.39
CA GLU A 86 -8.42 -8.09 -6.69
C GLU A 86 -9.67 -7.94 -7.57
N CYS A 87 -10.39 -6.86 -7.37
CA CYS A 87 -11.65 -6.58 -8.08
C CYS A 87 -11.48 -5.77 -9.38
N GLY A 88 -10.27 -5.29 -9.67
CA GLY A 88 -10.05 -4.37 -10.76
C GLY A 88 -10.61 -2.96 -10.49
N ALA A 89 -10.49 -2.08 -11.47
CA ALA A 89 -11.08 -0.75 -11.46
C ALA A 89 -11.55 -0.39 -12.88
N LEU A 90 -12.73 0.18 -12.99
CA LEU A 90 -13.24 0.77 -14.22
C LEU A 90 -13.23 2.28 -14.07
N ILE A 91 -12.60 2.96 -15.05
CA ILE A 91 -12.60 4.41 -15.12
C ILE A 91 -13.34 4.83 -16.39
N LEU A 92 -14.25 5.76 -16.22
CA LEU A 92 -15.04 6.32 -17.31
C LEU A 92 -14.70 7.80 -17.43
N ALA A 93 -14.38 8.24 -18.63
CA ALA A 93 -14.14 9.63 -18.95
C ALA A 93 -15.08 10.12 -20.05
N THR A 94 -15.35 11.41 -20.06
CA THR A 94 -16.13 12.04 -21.14
C THR A 94 -15.21 12.28 -22.34
N ALA A 95 -15.68 11.96 -23.53
CA ALA A 95 -14.94 12.21 -24.77
C ALA A 95 -14.46 13.68 -24.86
N GLY A 96 -13.17 13.87 -25.16
CA GLY A 96 -12.52 15.18 -25.18
C GLY A 96 -12.03 15.69 -23.82
N HIS A 97 -12.15 14.89 -22.74
CA HIS A 97 -11.66 15.18 -21.39
C HIS A 97 -10.99 13.95 -20.80
N CYS A 98 -10.04 13.36 -21.51
CA CYS A 98 -9.38 12.08 -21.15
C CYS A 98 -7.90 12.23 -20.79
N ASP A 99 -7.39 13.44 -20.62
CA ASP A 99 -5.94 13.71 -20.45
C ASP A 99 -5.30 12.91 -19.31
N TRP A 100 -6.03 12.67 -18.24
CA TRP A 100 -5.54 11.93 -17.09
C TRP A 100 -5.58 10.42 -17.33
N GLU A 101 -6.61 9.93 -18.00
CA GLU A 101 -6.80 8.53 -18.37
C GLU A 101 -5.78 8.12 -19.42
N ASP A 102 -5.58 8.95 -20.45
CA ASP A 102 -4.58 8.75 -21.50
C ASP A 102 -3.18 8.71 -20.88
N ALA A 103 -2.86 9.66 -20.01
CA ALA A 103 -1.61 9.69 -19.28
C ALA A 103 -1.42 8.47 -18.36
N THR A 104 -2.50 7.92 -17.81
CA THR A 104 -2.46 6.69 -17.04
C THR A 104 -2.12 5.49 -17.92
N SER A 105 -2.78 5.37 -19.08
CA SER A 105 -2.53 4.29 -20.05
C SER A 105 -1.08 4.31 -20.53
N GLU A 106 -0.57 5.48 -20.92
CA GLU A 106 0.83 5.65 -21.29
C GLU A 106 1.80 5.25 -20.16
N THR A 107 1.44 5.58 -18.90
CA THR A 107 2.24 5.19 -17.76
C THR A 107 2.20 3.68 -17.55
N PHE A 108 1.05 3.05 -17.72
CA PHE A 108 0.89 1.60 -17.61
C PHE A 108 1.73 0.86 -18.65
N ASP A 109 1.74 1.33 -19.90
CA ASP A 109 2.60 0.78 -20.96
C ASP A 109 4.07 0.86 -20.56
N ARG A 110 4.53 2.03 -20.10
CA ARG A 110 5.94 2.23 -19.69
C ARG A 110 6.36 1.35 -18.51
N VAL A 111 5.46 1.09 -17.56
CA VAL A 111 5.79 0.31 -16.35
C VAL A 111 5.33 -1.14 -16.41
N GLY A 112 4.69 -1.56 -17.51
CA GLY A 112 4.21 -2.92 -17.72
C GLY A 112 3.06 -3.30 -16.80
N VAL A 113 2.07 -2.44 -16.64
CA VAL A 113 0.80 -2.74 -15.95
C VAL A 113 -0.21 -3.18 -17.00
N PRO A 114 -0.76 -4.39 -16.92
CA PRO A 114 -1.87 -4.79 -17.80
C PRO A 114 -3.15 -4.03 -17.45
N TYR A 115 -3.94 -3.64 -18.44
CA TYR A 115 -5.23 -2.97 -18.26
C TYR A 115 -6.19 -3.31 -19.39
#